data_8c2e1e3719c65b345d5fa05614ac1faf
#
_entry.id   8c2e1e3719c65b345d5fa05614ac1faf
#
_cell.length_a   1.000
_cell.length_b   1.000
_cell.length_c   1.000
_cell.angle_alpha   90.00
_cell.angle_beta   90.00
_cell.angle_gamma   90.00
#
_symmetry.space_group_name_H-M   'P 1'
#
loop_
_entity.id
_entity.type
_entity.pdbx_description
1 polymer ?
#
loop_
_entity_poly.entity_id
_entity_poly.type
_entity_poly.pdbx_seq_one_letter_code
_entity_poly.pdbx_strand_id
1 'polypeptide(L)'
;YLLGVVRVIFFFFQSLILCPVISSGDLSLEPYDAALIQPSSIDVRLDGLFRVFNSTRYTHIDPAVPQPDLTTLVEVTEGDSFILHPGEFVLGSTKEIVSLSDKLAGRLEGKSSLGRLGLMTHSTAGFIDPGFSGHITLELSNVSNLPIKLYPNMKVGQLCVFRLSSPSTHPYGSSVLGSKYQGQRGPTPSQAWKNFSVDEEGSVTPL
;
A
#
# COMPACT_ATOMS: atom_id res chain seq x y z
N TYR A 1 -20.30 -4.01 36.41
CA TYR A 1 -19.23 -3.06 36.70
C TYR A 1 -17.84 -3.60 36.31
N LEU A 2 -17.55 -4.90 36.51
CA LEU A 2 -16.24 -5.49 36.19
C LEU A 2 -15.99 -5.63 34.66
N LEU A 3 -17.00 -5.91 33.86
CA LEU A 3 -16.93 -6.03 32.43
C LEU A 3 -16.63 -4.67 31.71
N GLY A 4 -17.08 -3.57 32.28
CA GLY A 4 -16.79 -2.22 31.76
C GLY A 4 -15.34 -1.79 31.99
N VAL A 5 -14.80 -2.13 33.15
CA VAL A 5 -13.41 -1.79 33.53
C VAL A 5 -12.40 -2.60 32.69
N VAL A 6 -12.68 -3.87 32.48
CA VAL A 6 -11.81 -4.73 31.61
C VAL A 6 -11.79 -4.24 30.16
N ARG A 7 -12.93 -3.79 29.61
CA ARG A 7 -12.97 -3.19 28.25
C ARG A 7 -12.18 -1.88 28.17
N VAL A 8 -12.26 -1.02 29.18
CA VAL A 8 -11.53 0.25 29.22
C VAL A 8 -10.03 0.01 29.36
N ILE A 9 -9.62 -0.96 30.20
CA ILE A 9 -8.20 -1.31 30.38
C ILE A 9 -7.63 -1.96 29.11
N PHE A 10 -8.37 -2.82 28.40
CA PHE A 10 -7.92 -3.40 27.12
C PHE A 10 -7.76 -2.34 26.01
N PHE A 11 -8.67 -1.37 25.94
CA PHE A 11 -8.53 -0.21 25.04
C PHE A 11 -7.33 0.66 25.40
N PHE A 12 -7.04 0.83 26.67
CA PHE A 12 -5.87 1.60 27.15
C PHE A 12 -4.54 0.91 26.82
N PHE A 13 -4.46 -0.41 26.87
CA PHE A 13 -3.23 -1.16 26.54
C PHE A 13 -2.95 -1.19 25.02
N GLN A 14 -3.96 -1.28 24.19
CA GLN A 14 -3.82 -1.17 22.72
C GLN A 14 -3.38 0.23 22.29
N SER A 15 -3.80 1.27 23.01
CA SER A 15 -3.46 2.66 22.73
C SER A 15 -2.03 3.04 23.12
N LEU A 16 -1.36 2.29 24.00
CA LEU A 16 -0.03 2.65 24.54
C LEU A 16 1.11 2.59 23.51
N ILE A 17 0.97 1.84 22.41
CA ILE A 17 2.01 1.70 21.40
C ILE A 17 1.75 2.64 20.20
N LEU A 18 0.53 2.69 19.69
CA LEU A 18 0.19 3.43 18.47
C LEU A 18 -0.34 4.84 18.73
N CYS A 19 -1.10 5.07 19.82
CA CYS A 19 -1.61 6.39 20.15
C CYS A 19 -0.50 7.44 20.35
N PRO A 20 0.63 7.18 21.01
CA PRO A 20 1.69 8.16 21.14
C PRO A 20 2.29 8.59 19.80
N VAL A 21 2.48 7.66 18.85
CA VAL A 21 3.04 7.99 17.54
C VAL A 21 2.05 8.73 16.65
N ILE A 22 0.74 8.46 16.80
CA ILE A 22 -0.31 9.22 16.10
C ILE A 22 -0.44 10.61 16.76
N SER A 23 -0.46 10.70 18.08
CA SER A 23 -0.60 11.96 18.80
C SER A 23 0.61 12.89 18.66
N SER A 24 1.82 12.33 18.48
CA SER A 24 3.03 13.11 18.18
C SER A 24 3.10 13.60 16.74
N GLY A 25 2.23 13.09 15.85
CA GLY A 25 2.30 13.35 14.40
C GLY A 25 3.39 12.57 13.69
N ASP A 26 4.07 11.62 14.36
CA ASP A 26 5.06 10.75 13.74
C ASP A 26 4.40 9.75 12.76
N LEU A 27 3.12 9.39 13.00
CA LEU A 27 2.29 8.61 12.11
C LEU A 27 0.97 9.34 11.86
N SER A 28 0.58 9.49 10.60
CA SER A 28 -0.74 9.99 10.20
C SER A 28 -1.43 9.02 9.26
N LEU A 29 -2.74 8.85 9.45
CA LEU A 29 -3.63 8.13 8.54
C LEU A 29 -4.83 9.02 8.23
N GLU A 30 -5.17 9.18 6.96
CA GLU A 30 -6.31 9.99 6.53
C GLU A 30 -7.15 9.21 5.49
N PRO A 31 -8.41 8.88 5.77
CA PRO A 31 -9.14 9.19 7.02
C PRO A 31 -8.70 8.31 8.20
N TYR A 32 -8.61 8.90 9.39
CA TYR A 32 -8.33 8.17 10.63
C TYR A 32 -9.60 7.50 11.17
N ASP A 33 -9.46 6.24 11.56
CA ASP A 33 -10.53 5.47 12.22
C ASP A 33 -9.92 4.61 13.33
N ALA A 34 -10.24 4.93 14.57
CA ALA A 34 -9.75 4.20 15.75
C ALA A 34 -10.15 2.72 15.77
N ALA A 35 -11.23 2.34 15.09
CA ALA A 35 -11.68 0.94 15.00
C ALA A 35 -10.77 0.05 14.14
N LEU A 36 -9.84 0.67 13.41
CA LEU A 36 -8.83 -0.05 12.61
C LEU A 36 -7.58 -0.44 13.41
N ILE A 37 -7.41 0.11 14.63
CA ILE A 37 -6.25 -0.19 15.48
C ILE A 37 -6.33 -1.62 15.98
N GLN A 38 -5.27 -2.39 15.76
CA GLN A 38 -5.07 -3.77 16.20
C GLN A 38 -3.96 -3.81 17.27
N PRO A 39 -3.73 -4.93 17.98
CA PRO A 39 -2.72 -5.02 19.04
C PRO A 39 -1.29 -4.60 18.61
N SER A 40 -0.90 -4.86 17.37
CA SER A 40 0.46 -4.57 16.87
C SER A 40 0.48 -3.99 15.45
N SER A 41 -0.68 -3.63 14.90
CA SER A 41 -0.81 -3.10 13.53
C SER A 41 -2.05 -2.22 13.40
N ILE A 42 -2.22 -1.60 12.26
CA ILE A 42 -3.42 -0.86 11.89
C ILE A 42 -4.00 -1.52 10.64
N ASP A 43 -5.27 -1.90 10.68
CA ASP A 43 -5.95 -2.38 9.47
C ASP A 43 -6.01 -1.23 8.45
N VAL A 44 -5.78 -1.53 7.18
CA VAL A 44 -5.98 -0.61 6.07
C VAL A 44 -7.07 -1.13 5.15
N ARG A 45 -7.81 -0.19 4.56
CA ARG A 45 -8.96 -0.48 3.70
C ARG A 45 -8.58 -0.33 2.23
N LEU A 46 -9.29 -1.08 1.39
CA LEU A 46 -9.17 -0.99 -0.06
C LEU A 46 -9.91 0.24 -0.59
N ASP A 47 -9.26 1.01 -1.45
CA ASP A 47 -9.90 2.08 -2.23
C ASP A 47 -10.73 1.49 -3.38
N GLY A 48 -11.61 2.30 -3.98
CA GLY A 48 -12.41 1.93 -5.15
C GLY A 48 -11.67 2.02 -6.49
N LEU A 49 -10.42 2.43 -6.50
CA LEU A 49 -9.62 2.61 -7.72
C LEU A 49 -8.72 1.41 -7.99
N PHE A 50 -8.77 0.92 -9.23
CA PHE A 50 -7.96 -0.22 -9.70
C PHE A 50 -7.26 0.13 -11.01
N ARG A 51 -6.05 -0.40 -11.22
CA ARG A 51 -5.38 -0.39 -12.53
C ARG A 51 -5.28 -1.79 -13.08
N VAL A 52 -5.90 -2.00 -14.24
CA VAL A 52 -5.94 -3.26 -14.97
C VAL A 52 -4.93 -3.21 -16.11
N PHE A 53 -4.17 -4.27 -16.28
CA PHE A 53 -3.14 -4.36 -17.33
C PHE A 53 -3.76 -4.59 -18.70
N ASN A 54 -3.29 -3.85 -19.71
CA ASN A 54 -3.72 -3.93 -21.12
C ASN A 54 -2.86 -4.91 -21.89
N SER A 55 -3.22 -6.18 -21.90
CA SER A 55 -2.48 -7.23 -22.62
C SER A 55 -2.53 -7.11 -24.15
N THR A 56 -3.39 -6.25 -24.70
CA THR A 56 -3.58 -6.08 -26.15
C THR A 56 -2.70 -4.99 -26.76
N ARG A 57 -2.13 -4.09 -25.96
CA ARG A 57 -1.35 -2.93 -26.45
C ARG A 57 0.15 -3.20 -26.56
N TYR A 58 0.67 -4.09 -25.73
CA TYR A 58 2.09 -4.37 -25.63
C TYR A 58 2.32 -5.87 -25.70
N THR A 59 3.36 -6.30 -26.40
CA THR A 59 3.77 -7.70 -26.49
C THR A 59 4.51 -8.16 -25.25
N HIS A 60 5.09 -7.23 -24.50
CA HIS A 60 5.84 -7.48 -23.26
C HIS A 60 5.89 -6.21 -22.41
N ILE A 61 6.23 -6.38 -21.14
CA ILE A 61 6.53 -5.29 -20.24
C ILE A 61 8.04 -5.06 -20.27
N ASP A 62 8.45 -3.82 -20.59
CA ASP A 62 9.84 -3.40 -20.55
C ASP A 62 10.03 -2.40 -19.40
N PRO A 63 10.74 -2.77 -18.32
CA PRO A 63 10.94 -1.89 -17.19
C PRO A 63 11.86 -0.69 -17.49
N ALA A 64 12.59 -0.70 -18.60
CA ALA A 64 13.55 0.35 -18.95
C ALA A 64 12.93 1.51 -19.72
N VAL A 65 11.74 1.34 -20.29
CA VAL A 65 11.08 2.38 -21.09
C VAL A 65 9.69 2.73 -20.55
N PRO A 66 9.23 3.99 -20.67
CA PRO A 66 7.87 4.36 -20.31
C PRO A 66 6.85 3.65 -21.18
N GLN A 67 5.87 3.00 -20.58
CA GLN A 67 4.71 2.38 -21.24
C GLN A 67 3.42 3.01 -20.69
N PRO A 68 3.01 4.21 -21.13
CA PRO A 68 1.97 5.01 -20.49
C PRO A 68 0.59 4.34 -20.50
N ASP A 69 0.28 3.53 -21.52
CA ASP A 69 -1.00 2.84 -21.67
C ASP A 69 -0.95 1.37 -21.23
N LEU A 70 0.09 0.98 -20.47
CA LEU A 70 0.24 -0.38 -19.96
C LEU A 70 -0.92 -0.77 -19.03
N THR A 71 -1.50 0.20 -18.32
CA THR A 71 -2.63 -0.02 -17.43
C THR A 71 -3.75 1.00 -17.67
N THR A 72 -5.00 0.56 -17.48
CA THR A 72 -6.19 1.42 -17.49
C THR A 72 -6.74 1.55 -16.07
N LEU A 73 -7.12 2.77 -15.68
CA LEU A 73 -7.79 3.03 -14.42
C LEU A 73 -9.26 2.63 -14.51
N VAL A 74 -9.72 1.84 -13.53
CA VAL A 74 -11.11 1.42 -13.35
C VAL A 74 -11.56 1.89 -11.98
N GLU A 75 -12.71 2.54 -11.92
CA GLU A 75 -13.35 2.97 -10.68
C GLU A 75 -14.53 2.06 -10.36
N VAL A 76 -14.59 1.61 -9.11
CA VAL A 76 -15.69 0.81 -8.54
C VAL A 76 -16.35 1.64 -7.46
N THR A 77 -17.63 1.91 -7.61
CA THR A 77 -18.41 2.69 -6.64
C THR A 77 -18.77 1.88 -5.40
N GLU A 78 -19.08 2.56 -4.32
CA GLU A 78 -19.53 1.91 -3.09
C GLU A 78 -20.82 1.13 -3.34
N GLY A 79 -20.87 -0.12 -2.90
CA GLY A 79 -21.98 -1.05 -3.16
C GLY A 79 -21.71 -2.05 -4.29
N ASP A 80 -20.81 -1.71 -5.22
CA ASP A 80 -20.32 -2.61 -6.26
C ASP A 80 -19.04 -3.34 -5.85
N SER A 81 -18.54 -4.22 -6.70
CA SER A 81 -17.30 -4.97 -6.45
C SER A 81 -16.46 -5.10 -7.71
N PHE A 82 -15.14 -5.03 -7.57
CA PHE A 82 -14.20 -5.49 -8.58
C PHE A 82 -14.11 -7.01 -8.54
N ILE A 83 -14.15 -7.67 -9.70
CA ILE A 83 -14.01 -9.14 -9.79
C ILE A 83 -12.59 -9.43 -10.26
N LEU A 84 -11.77 -10.00 -9.37
CA LEU A 84 -10.41 -10.43 -9.67
C LEU A 84 -10.41 -11.90 -10.06
N HIS A 85 -10.17 -12.20 -11.33
CA HIS A 85 -10.19 -13.57 -11.84
C HIS A 85 -8.92 -14.35 -11.45
N PRO A 86 -8.96 -15.70 -11.47
CA PRO A 86 -7.79 -16.54 -11.23
C PRO A 86 -6.62 -16.17 -12.15
N GLY A 87 -5.44 -15.98 -11.55
CA GLY A 87 -4.22 -15.60 -12.28
C GLY A 87 -4.14 -14.13 -12.69
N GLU A 88 -5.16 -13.31 -12.43
CA GLU A 88 -5.08 -11.87 -12.68
C GLU A 88 -4.21 -11.17 -11.64
N PHE A 89 -3.54 -10.11 -12.12
CA PHE A 89 -2.78 -9.17 -11.33
C PHE A 89 -3.26 -7.75 -11.65
N VAL A 90 -3.59 -6.97 -10.61
CA VAL A 90 -4.04 -5.59 -10.74
C VAL A 90 -3.39 -4.73 -9.65
N LEU A 91 -3.28 -3.43 -9.90
CA LEU A 91 -2.89 -2.49 -8.86
C LEU A 91 -4.15 -1.91 -8.22
N GLY A 92 -4.20 -1.98 -6.90
CA GLY A 92 -5.15 -1.24 -6.07
C GLY A 92 -4.41 -0.21 -5.23
N SER A 93 -5.11 0.44 -4.31
CA SER A 93 -4.50 1.29 -3.30
C SER A 93 -5.21 1.18 -1.96
N THR A 94 -4.52 1.58 -0.90
CA THR A 94 -5.19 1.82 0.37
C THR A 94 -6.13 3.01 0.24
N LYS A 95 -7.25 2.98 0.98
CA LYS A 95 -8.13 4.15 1.16
C LYS A 95 -7.44 5.22 1.99
N GLU A 96 -6.64 4.79 2.96
CA GLU A 96 -5.89 5.68 3.83
C GLU A 96 -4.66 6.23 3.12
N ILE A 97 -4.48 7.54 3.22
CA ILE A 97 -3.19 8.18 3.04
C ILE A 97 -2.38 7.90 4.29
N VAL A 98 -1.22 7.31 4.13
CA VAL A 98 -0.30 6.99 5.22
C VAL A 98 0.87 7.95 5.15
N SER A 99 1.21 8.58 6.30
CA SER A 99 2.40 9.41 6.40
C SER A 99 3.24 8.99 7.60
N LEU A 100 4.51 8.75 7.38
CA LEU A 100 5.50 8.37 8.39
C LEU A 100 6.51 9.50 8.56
N SER A 101 6.88 9.79 9.82
CA SER A 101 8.03 10.67 10.08
C SER A 101 9.36 9.97 9.72
N ASP A 102 10.45 10.70 9.78
CA ASP A 102 11.82 10.18 9.63
C ASP A 102 12.25 9.18 10.73
N LYS A 103 11.43 9.02 11.78
CA LYS A 103 11.68 8.14 12.93
C LYS A 103 10.97 6.79 12.84
N LEU A 104 10.09 6.62 11.85
CA LEU A 104 9.27 5.42 11.70
C LEU A 104 9.47 4.78 10.34
N ALA A 105 9.55 3.46 10.32
CA ALA A 105 9.37 2.65 9.11
C ALA A 105 8.05 1.89 9.22
N GLY A 106 7.46 1.55 8.06
CA GLY A 106 6.25 0.74 8.00
C GLY A 106 6.47 -0.54 7.22
N ARG A 107 5.58 -1.51 7.43
CA ARG A 107 5.45 -2.70 6.60
C ARG A 107 3.98 -3.04 6.41
N LEU A 108 3.57 -3.16 5.16
CA LEU A 108 2.26 -3.65 4.81
C LEU A 108 2.27 -5.17 4.75
N GLU A 109 1.31 -5.78 5.43
CA GLU A 109 1.05 -7.23 5.39
C GLU A 109 -0.39 -7.48 4.94
N GLY A 110 -0.62 -8.62 4.28
CA GLY A 110 -1.96 -9.05 3.91
C GLY A 110 -2.79 -9.49 5.13
N LYS A 111 -4.11 -9.54 4.95
CA LYS A 111 -5.01 -10.13 5.96
C LYS A 111 -5.02 -11.66 5.82
N SER A 112 -4.69 -12.36 6.89
CA SER A 112 -4.69 -13.84 6.95
C SER A 112 -6.01 -14.47 6.46
N SER A 113 -7.15 -13.85 6.74
CA SER A 113 -8.47 -14.31 6.27
C SER A 113 -8.63 -14.24 4.75
N LEU A 114 -8.04 -13.24 4.10
CA LEU A 114 -8.07 -13.09 2.64
C LEU A 114 -7.01 -13.94 1.97
N GLY A 115 -5.83 -14.05 2.58
CA GLY A 115 -4.77 -14.95 2.09
C GLY A 115 -5.23 -16.41 2.02
N ARG A 116 -6.09 -16.86 2.96
CA ARG A 116 -6.69 -18.20 2.93
C ARG A 116 -7.71 -18.40 1.81
N LEU A 117 -8.19 -17.33 1.19
CA LEU A 117 -9.03 -17.36 -0.01
C LEU A 117 -8.21 -17.28 -1.30
N GLY A 118 -6.89 -17.13 -1.19
CA GLY A 118 -5.98 -16.99 -2.33
C GLY A 118 -5.78 -15.55 -2.79
N LEU A 119 -6.20 -14.53 -2.00
CA LEU A 119 -5.87 -13.16 -2.30
C LEU A 119 -4.47 -12.82 -1.76
N MET A 120 -3.57 -12.42 -2.65
CA MET A 120 -2.32 -11.76 -2.30
C MET A 120 -2.52 -10.25 -2.38
N THR A 121 -2.12 -9.52 -1.34
CA THR A 121 -2.32 -8.06 -1.25
C THR A 121 -1.09 -7.29 -1.74
N HIS A 122 0.07 -7.88 -1.65
CA HIS A 122 1.32 -7.44 -2.26
C HIS A 122 2.24 -8.65 -2.44
N SER A 123 3.09 -8.61 -3.46
CA SER A 123 3.96 -9.75 -3.77
C SER A 123 5.36 -9.59 -3.20
N THR A 124 5.94 -8.38 -3.23
CA THR A 124 7.37 -8.19 -2.94
C THR A 124 7.71 -6.92 -2.14
N ALA A 125 6.96 -5.84 -2.24
CA ALA A 125 7.36 -4.52 -1.81
C ALA A 125 6.50 -3.98 -0.65
N GLY A 126 6.38 -4.77 0.43
CA GLY A 126 5.61 -4.38 1.62
C GLY A 126 6.29 -3.34 2.52
N PHE A 127 7.57 -3.02 2.31
CA PHE A 127 8.32 -2.10 3.15
C PHE A 127 8.00 -0.63 2.78
N ILE A 128 7.81 0.20 3.79
CA ILE A 128 7.49 1.62 3.66
C ILE A 128 8.56 2.42 4.40
N ASP A 129 9.31 3.19 3.65
CA ASP A 129 10.46 3.93 4.16
C ASP A 129 10.05 5.11 5.05
N PRO A 130 10.92 5.51 6.01
CA PRO A 130 10.76 6.72 6.80
C PRO A 130 10.58 7.94 5.90
N GLY A 131 9.63 8.82 6.24
CA GLY A 131 9.33 10.01 5.45
C GLY A 131 8.31 9.81 4.33
N PHE A 132 7.88 8.58 4.05
CA PHE A 132 6.84 8.33 3.05
C PHE A 132 5.52 9.03 3.41
N SER A 133 4.86 9.60 2.42
CA SER A 133 3.49 10.10 2.51
C SER A 133 2.75 9.83 1.21
N GLY A 134 1.58 9.16 1.29
CA GLY A 134 0.75 8.84 0.12
C GLY A 134 -0.19 7.67 0.37
N HIS A 135 -0.99 7.33 -0.64
CA HIS A 135 -1.68 6.03 -0.67
C HIS A 135 -0.64 4.93 -0.87
N ILE A 136 -0.81 3.78 -0.24
CA ILE A 136 0.04 2.62 -0.50
C ILE A 136 -0.56 1.89 -1.70
N THR A 137 0.21 1.72 -2.78
CA THR A 137 -0.21 0.88 -3.91
C THR A 137 -0.17 -0.58 -3.51
N LEU A 138 -1.23 -1.31 -3.84
CA LEU A 138 -1.43 -2.73 -3.55
C LEU A 138 -1.24 -3.54 -4.83
N GLU A 139 -0.44 -4.60 -4.76
CA GLU A 139 -0.18 -5.55 -5.85
C GLU A 139 -1.10 -6.76 -5.69
N LEU A 140 -2.38 -6.57 -6.07
CA LEU A 140 -3.42 -7.57 -5.82
C LEU A 140 -3.36 -8.69 -6.86
N SER A 141 -3.28 -9.94 -6.40
CA SER A 141 -3.37 -11.11 -7.28
C SER A 141 -4.22 -12.23 -6.68
N ASN A 142 -4.90 -12.98 -7.56
CA ASN A 142 -5.71 -14.12 -7.19
C ASN A 142 -5.00 -15.41 -7.60
N VAL A 143 -4.49 -16.14 -6.61
CA VAL A 143 -3.84 -17.45 -6.81
C VAL A 143 -4.77 -18.63 -6.59
N SER A 144 -6.07 -18.36 -6.33
CA SER A 144 -7.09 -19.41 -6.23
C SER A 144 -7.67 -19.77 -7.61
N ASN A 145 -8.59 -20.74 -7.66
CA ASN A 145 -9.25 -21.18 -8.89
C ASN A 145 -10.65 -20.56 -9.08
N LEU A 146 -11.08 -19.69 -8.18
CA LEU A 146 -12.36 -18.99 -8.27
C LEU A 146 -12.15 -17.48 -8.28
N PRO A 147 -12.99 -16.70 -8.99
CA PRO A 147 -12.95 -15.25 -8.92
C PRO A 147 -13.21 -14.76 -7.50
N ILE A 148 -12.46 -13.73 -7.09
CA ILE A 148 -12.60 -13.07 -5.80
C ILE A 148 -13.26 -11.70 -6.00
N LYS A 149 -14.31 -11.41 -5.24
CA LYS A 149 -14.93 -10.08 -5.21
C LYS A 149 -14.18 -9.18 -4.22
N LEU A 150 -13.73 -8.03 -4.71
CA LEU A 150 -13.07 -6.99 -3.92
C LEU A 150 -14.03 -5.81 -3.79
N TYR A 151 -14.34 -5.44 -2.56
CA TYR A 151 -15.25 -4.34 -2.27
C TYR A 151 -14.48 -3.10 -1.80
N PRO A 152 -14.80 -1.89 -2.28
CA PRO A 152 -14.30 -0.67 -1.67
C PRO A 152 -14.60 -0.65 -0.16
N ASN A 153 -13.71 -0.08 0.62
CA ASN A 153 -13.76 -0.01 2.10
C ASN A 153 -13.54 -1.33 2.84
N MET A 154 -13.38 -2.50 2.17
CA MET A 154 -13.03 -3.74 2.87
C MET A 154 -11.62 -3.64 3.48
N LYS A 155 -11.42 -4.25 4.64
CA LYS A 155 -10.09 -4.38 5.25
C LYS A 155 -9.25 -5.35 4.43
N VAL A 156 -8.20 -4.85 3.77
CA VAL A 156 -7.41 -5.62 2.81
C VAL A 156 -6.01 -5.96 3.31
N GLY A 157 -5.47 -5.16 4.22
CA GLY A 157 -4.12 -5.32 4.74
C GLY A 157 -3.99 -4.84 6.18
N GLN A 158 -2.77 -4.94 6.69
CA GLN A 158 -2.35 -4.50 8.02
C GLN A 158 -1.05 -3.72 7.90
N LEU A 159 -1.02 -2.51 8.42
CA LEU A 159 0.18 -1.68 8.51
C LEU A 159 0.86 -1.94 9.86
N CYS A 160 2.04 -2.54 9.84
CA CYS A 160 2.94 -2.64 10.97
C CYS A 160 3.89 -1.44 10.97
N VAL A 161 4.13 -0.85 12.14
CA VAL A 161 4.98 0.34 12.27
C VAL A 161 6.13 0.04 13.22
N PHE A 162 7.34 0.41 12.82
CA PHE A 162 8.58 0.18 13.54
C PHE A 162 9.26 1.51 13.86
N ARG A 163 9.66 1.68 15.11
CA ARG A 163 10.47 2.83 15.52
C ARG A 163 11.94 2.56 15.21
N LEU A 164 12.57 3.51 14.53
CA LEU A 164 14.02 3.45 14.28
C LEU A 164 14.78 3.82 15.55
N SER A 165 16.01 3.31 15.69
CA SER A 165 16.93 3.65 16.78
C SER A 165 17.44 5.11 16.72
N SER A 166 17.45 5.69 15.50
CA SER A 166 17.72 7.09 15.23
C SER A 166 16.92 7.55 14.02
N PRO A 167 16.57 8.83 13.89
CA PRO A 167 15.93 9.36 12.69
C PRO A 167 16.75 9.10 11.43
N SER A 168 16.07 8.87 10.30
CA SER A 168 16.72 8.74 9.00
C SER A 168 17.33 10.08 8.58
N THR A 169 18.58 10.07 8.19
CA THR A 169 19.27 11.27 7.67
C THR A 169 18.79 11.66 6.27
N HIS A 170 18.29 10.69 5.51
CA HIS A 170 17.77 10.88 4.16
C HIS A 170 16.41 10.17 4.07
N PRO A 171 15.31 10.79 4.57
CA PRO A 171 14.00 10.18 4.50
C PRO A 171 13.50 10.10 3.04
N TYR A 172 12.55 9.21 2.80
CA TYR A 172 11.88 9.07 1.51
C TYR A 172 11.30 10.40 1.05
N GLY A 173 11.50 10.76 -0.21
CA GLY A 173 11.13 12.06 -0.76
C GLY A 173 12.24 13.12 -0.65
N SER A 174 13.36 12.83 0.04
CA SER A 174 14.53 13.72 0.02
C SER A 174 15.17 13.75 -1.38
N SER A 175 15.78 14.88 -1.73
CA SER A 175 16.41 15.10 -3.05
C SER A 175 17.55 14.12 -3.37
N VAL A 176 18.08 13.44 -2.35
CA VAL A 176 19.24 12.53 -2.48
C VAL A 176 18.84 11.14 -2.97
N LEU A 177 17.61 10.68 -2.66
CA LEU A 177 17.24 9.28 -2.89
C LEU A 177 16.54 8.99 -4.22
N GLY A 178 16.13 10.01 -4.99
CA GLY A 178 15.37 9.81 -6.22
C GLY A 178 14.05 9.05 -6.01
N SER A 179 13.37 9.30 -4.88
CA SER A 179 12.11 8.64 -4.52
C SER A 179 11.03 8.86 -5.58
N LYS A 180 10.38 7.78 -6.01
CA LYS A 180 9.48 7.81 -7.18
C LYS A 180 8.02 8.06 -6.84
N TYR A 181 7.59 7.71 -5.61
CA TYR A 181 6.16 7.60 -5.26
C TYR A 181 5.74 8.50 -4.11
N GLN A 182 6.56 9.51 -3.75
CA GLN A 182 6.21 10.46 -2.70
C GLN A 182 4.98 11.27 -3.11
N GLY A 183 4.00 11.35 -2.23
CA GLY A 183 2.76 12.08 -2.46
C GLY A 183 1.77 11.41 -3.41
N GLN A 184 2.00 10.12 -3.77
CA GLN A 184 1.10 9.41 -4.71
C GLN A 184 -0.35 9.36 -4.21
N ARG A 185 -1.28 9.36 -5.17
CA ARG A 185 -2.72 9.28 -4.94
C ARG A 185 -3.31 8.18 -5.82
N GLY A 186 -4.12 7.29 -5.18
CA GLY A 186 -4.64 6.09 -5.84
C GLY A 186 -3.55 5.10 -6.25
N PRO A 187 -3.89 4.04 -7.02
CA PRO A 187 -2.93 3.06 -7.53
C PRO A 187 -2.04 3.71 -8.60
N THR A 188 -0.76 3.86 -8.29
CA THR A 188 0.22 4.50 -9.17
C THR A 188 0.92 3.43 -10.01
N PRO A 189 1.04 3.61 -11.36
CA PRO A 189 1.76 2.67 -12.21
C PRO A 189 3.26 2.70 -11.93
N SER A 190 3.95 1.63 -12.35
CA SER A 190 5.40 1.52 -12.17
C SER A 190 6.15 2.68 -12.83
N GLN A 191 7.14 3.18 -12.13
CA GLN A 191 8.12 4.15 -12.61
C GLN A 191 9.53 3.53 -12.69
N ALA A 192 9.62 2.22 -12.93
CA ALA A 192 10.87 1.47 -12.97
C ALA A 192 11.84 2.04 -14.02
N TRP A 193 11.32 2.57 -15.14
CA TRP A 193 12.09 3.19 -16.20
C TRP A 193 13.02 4.31 -15.72
N LYS A 194 12.72 4.96 -14.60
CA LYS A 194 13.61 5.96 -13.98
C LYS A 194 14.92 5.39 -13.42
N ASN A 195 15.07 4.07 -13.36
CA ASN A 195 16.31 3.40 -12.97
C ASN A 195 17.23 3.12 -14.17
N PHE A 196 16.85 3.56 -15.37
CA PHE A 196 17.58 3.28 -16.59
C PHE A 196 17.80 4.57 -17.38
N SER A 197 18.93 4.64 -18.11
CA SER A 197 19.12 5.59 -19.21
C SER A 197 19.04 4.82 -20.53
N VAL A 198 18.43 5.45 -21.53
CA VAL A 198 18.35 4.91 -22.90
C VAL A 198 18.99 5.96 -23.80
N ASP A 199 20.04 5.57 -24.55
CA ASP A 199 20.72 6.45 -25.50
C ASP A 199 19.95 6.59 -26.82
N GLU A 200 20.47 7.41 -27.75
CA GLU A 200 19.85 7.66 -29.05
C GLU A 200 19.86 6.41 -29.95
N GLU A 201 20.72 5.45 -29.69
CA GLU A 201 20.83 4.18 -30.40
C GLU A 201 19.91 3.10 -29.83
N GLY A 202 19.21 3.41 -28.71
CA GLY A 202 18.31 2.49 -28.00
C GLY A 202 19.02 1.54 -27.05
N SER A 203 20.29 1.78 -26.74
CA SER A 203 21.04 1.01 -25.76
C SER A 203 20.59 1.36 -24.34
N VAL A 204 20.31 0.35 -23.52
CA VAL A 204 19.77 0.48 -22.16
C VAL A 204 20.89 0.30 -21.15
N THR A 205 21.03 1.27 -20.26
CA THR A 205 22.02 1.23 -19.17
C THR A 205 21.32 1.44 -17.82
N PRO A 206 21.45 0.51 -16.86
CA PRO A 206 21.00 0.74 -15.48
C PRO A 206 21.74 1.91 -14.85
N LEU A 207 21.04 2.75 -14.05
CA LEU A 207 21.59 3.90 -13.31
C LEU A 207 22.09 3.51 -11.94
#